data_7f3416d81e0795a3ae9cbd11d1af7cf7
#
_entry.id   7f3416d81e0795a3ae9cbd11d1af7cf7
#
_cell.length_a   1.000
_cell.length_b   1.000
_cell.length_c   1.000
_cell.angle_alpha   90.00
_cell.angle_beta   90.00
_cell.angle_gamma   90.00
#
_symmetry.space_group_name_H-M   'P 1'
#
loop_
_entity.id
_entity.type
_entity.pdbx_description
1 polymer ?
#
loop_
_entity_poly.entity_id
_entity_poly.type
_entity_poly.pdbx_seq_one_letter_code
_entity_poly.pdbx_strand_id
1 'polypeptide(L)'
;MELFDLTGKTALVTGCNRGIGFAMAQGLAEAGADIIGVSTSLKAEGSEIGKAVQAAERKFSAYQCDFSDRKSLYAFIEKVKSENPTIDILVNNAGTIMRKPAAEHPDEYWDKVIEVNQNSQFILTREIGKEMIKRGSGKIIFTASLLTFQGGITVPGYAASKGAVGQLVKAFSNEWASKGVQINAIAPGYIATDNTAALREDEDRSTSILARIPAGRWGEPEDFKGPVVFLASKASDYMNGSVVLVDGGWMGR
;
A
#
# COMPACT_ATOMS: atom_id res chain seq x y z
N MET A 1 17.51 16.36 -3.93
CA MET A 1 17.02 16.57 -5.33
C MET A 1 15.58 17.06 -5.19
N GLU A 2 15.31 18.28 -5.61
CA GLU A 2 14.04 19.00 -5.36
C GLU A 2 12.78 18.25 -5.85
N LEU A 3 12.89 17.48 -6.95
CA LEU A 3 11.78 16.70 -7.50
C LEU A 3 11.25 15.63 -6.54
N PHE A 4 12.07 15.12 -5.63
CA PHE A 4 11.71 14.07 -4.69
C PHE A 4 11.46 14.58 -3.26
N ASP A 5 11.57 15.91 -3.07
CA ASP A 5 11.33 16.54 -1.77
C ASP A 5 9.85 16.52 -1.42
N LEU A 6 9.54 15.97 -0.24
CA LEU A 6 8.20 15.89 0.33
C LEU A 6 8.02 16.79 1.56
N THR A 7 8.96 17.74 1.79
CA THR A 7 8.86 18.68 2.90
C THR A 7 7.54 19.46 2.87
N GLY A 8 6.85 19.51 4.00
CA GLY A 8 5.55 20.13 4.14
C GLY A 8 4.37 19.30 3.61
N LYS A 9 4.60 18.05 3.18
CA LYS A 9 3.56 17.09 2.80
C LYS A 9 3.16 16.21 3.96
N THR A 10 1.91 15.78 3.98
CA THR A 10 1.37 14.81 4.93
C THR A 10 0.94 13.54 4.19
N ALA A 11 1.50 12.41 4.60
CA ALA A 11 1.21 11.09 4.03
C ALA A 11 0.45 10.20 4.99
N LEU A 12 -0.73 9.73 4.57
CA LEU A 12 -1.50 8.68 5.27
C LEU A 12 -1.09 7.31 4.71
N VAL A 13 -0.53 6.45 5.57
CA VAL A 13 -0.06 5.12 5.18
C VAL A 13 -0.81 4.04 5.98
N THR A 14 -1.55 3.19 5.27
CA THR A 14 -2.27 2.07 5.89
C THR A 14 -1.39 0.83 5.99
N GLY A 15 -1.49 0.09 7.12
CA GLY A 15 -0.68 -1.12 7.33
C GLY A 15 0.82 -0.82 7.53
N CYS A 16 1.16 0.32 8.14
CA CYS A 16 2.54 0.81 8.29
C CYS A 16 3.31 0.21 9.47
N ASN A 17 2.72 -0.72 10.22
CA ASN A 17 3.32 -1.24 11.44
C ASN A 17 4.50 -2.21 11.20
N ARG A 18 4.59 -2.80 10.00
CA ARG A 18 5.62 -3.76 9.60
C ARG A 18 5.74 -3.90 8.08
N GLY A 19 6.78 -4.62 7.63
CA GLY A 19 6.98 -5.02 6.25
C GLY A 19 7.00 -3.85 5.26
N ILE A 20 6.41 -4.03 4.08
CA ILE A 20 6.43 -3.03 2.99
C ILE A 20 5.82 -1.70 3.44
N GLY A 21 4.71 -1.73 4.18
CA GLY A 21 4.07 -0.50 4.66
C GLY A 21 4.94 0.30 5.62
N PHE A 22 5.70 -0.38 6.47
CA PHE A 22 6.68 0.26 7.34
C PHE A 22 7.77 0.96 6.52
N ALA A 23 8.39 0.24 5.58
CA ALA A 23 9.46 0.78 4.75
C ALA A 23 8.98 1.95 3.89
N MET A 24 7.75 1.87 3.33
CA MET A 24 7.16 2.98 2.58
C MET A 24 6.93 4.21 3.46
N ALA A 25 6.37 4.03 4.66
CA ALA A 25 6.15 5.14 5.60
C ALA A 25 7.48 5.78 6.04
N GLN A 26 8.48 4.96 6.33
CA GLN A 26 9.82 5.43 6.65
C GLN A 26 10.46 6.19 5.48
N GLY A 27 10.40 5.65 4.25
CA GLY A 27 10.96 6.33 3.06
C GLY A 27 10.29 7.67 2.78
N LEU A 28 8.96 7.79 2.97
CA LEU A 28 8.26 9.07 2.86
C LEU A 28 8.69 10.07 3.93
N ALA A 29 8.92 9.61 5.18
CA ALA A 29 9.44 10.46 6.25
C ALA A 29 10.87 10.93 5.96
N GLU A 30 11.76 10.03 5.53
CA GLU A 30 13.13 10.35 5.12
C GLU A 30 13.17 11.35 3.96
N ALA A 31 12.15 11.38 3.10
CA ALA A 31 11.97 12.35 2.03
C ALA A 31 11.31 13.67 2.47
N GLY A 32 10.95 13.81 3.75
CA GLY A 32 10.46 15.07 4.33
C GLY A 32 8.96 15.11 4.66
N ALA A 33 8.19 14.05 4.43
CA ALA A 33 6.77 14.02 4.73
C ALA A 33 6.48 13.77 6.22
N ASP A 34 5.48 14.43 6.78
CA ASP A 34 4.86 14.04 8.03
C ASP A 34 3.98 12.79 7.80
N ILE A 35 3.93 11.87 8.76
CA ILE A 35 3.28 10.57 8.58
C ILE A 35 2.08 10.41 9.50
N ILE A 36 0.95 10.04 8.90
CA ILE A 36 -0.23 9.50 9.55
C ILE A 36 -0.21 7.98 9.34
N GLY A 37 0.09 7.23 10.40
CA GLY A 37 0.09 5.78 10.36
C GLY A 37 -1.24 5.20 10.83
N VAL A 38 -1.74 4.15 10.15
CA VAL A 38 -2.92 3.42 10.62
C VAL A 38 -2.78 1.92 10.39
N SER A 39 -3.07 1.15 11.43
CA SER A 39 -3.25 -0.31 11.35
C SER A 39 -4.13 -0.81 12.50
N THR A 40 -4.54 -2.08 12.47
CA THR A 40 -5.38 -2.67 13.51
C THR A 40 -4.74 -2.65 14.91
N SER A 41 -3.43 -2.70 15.00
CA SER A 41 -2.68 -2.83 16.26
C SER A 41 -1.61 -1.75 16.47
N LEU A 42 -1.65 -0.66 15.73
CA LEU A 42 -0.68 0.41 15.85
C LEU A 42 -0.84 1.12 17.20
N LYS A 43 0.25 1.18 17.96
CA LYS A 43 0.29 1.92 19.23
C LYS A 43 0.64 3.38 18.96
N ALA A 44 -0.04 4.29 19.67
CA ALA A 44 0.21 5.73 19.57
C ALA A 44 1.63 6.07 20.04
N GLU A 45 2.09 5.41 21.11
CA GLU A 45 3.42 5.63 21.68
C GLU A 45 4.28 4.37 21.54
N GLY A 46 5.58 4.58 21.33
CA GLY A 46 6.59 3.53 21.34
C GLY A 46 6.57 2.57 20.15
N SER A 47 5.77 2.85 19.13
CA SER A 47 5.79 2.05 17.89
C SER A 47 7.10 2.24 17.12
N GLU A 48 7.62 1.17 16.51
CA GLU A 48 8.88 1.25 15.75
C GLU A 48 8.78 2.23 14.59
N ILE A 49 7.62 2.29 13.92
CA ILE A 49 7.41 3.28 12.86
C ILE A 49 7.40 4.72 13.41
N GLY A 50 6.81 4.93 14.59
CA GLY A 50 6.85 6.24 15.25
C GLY A 50 8.28 6.69 15.56
N LYS A 51 9.12 5.78 16.07
CA LYS A 51 10.54 6.06 16.30
C LYS A 51 11.28 6.36 14.99
N ALA A 52 11.03 5.59 13.92
CA ALA A 52 11.67 5.80 12.64
C ALA A 52 11.29 7.15 12.01
N VAL A 53 10.03 7.57 12.10
CA VAL A 53 9.56 8.88 11.63
C VAL A 53 10.15 10.02 12.45
N GLN A 54 10.22 9.86 13.78
CA GLN A 54 10.85 10.85 14.68
C GLN A 54 12.37 10.98 14.42
N ALA A 55 13.04 9.86 14.11
CA ALA A 55 14.46 9.88 13.74
C ALA A 55 14.72 10.65 12.42
N ALA A 56 13.72 10.70 11.54
CA ALA A 56 13.73 11.54 10.33
C ALA A 56 13.30 13.00 10.62
N GLU A 57 13.13 13.39 11.88
CA GLU A 57 12.66 14.71 12.31
C GLU A 57 11.28 15.09 11.75
N ARG A 58 10.39 14.11 11.58
CA ARG A 58 9.02 14.31 11.05
C ARG A 58 7.99 14.03 12.12
N LYS A 59 6.78 14.59 11.92
CA LYS A 59 5.65 14.36 12.82
C LYS A 59 5.04 12.99 12.52
N PHE A 60 4.63 12.31 13.58
CA PHE A 60 3.93 11.04 13.48
C PHE A 60 2.60 11.09 14.24
N SER A 61 1.51 10.74 13.54
CA SER A 61 0.19 10.54 14.15
C SER A 61 -0.25 9.10 13.95
N ALA A 62 -0.62 8.41 15.03
CA ALA A 62 -0.99 6.99 14.98
C ALA A 62 -2.49 6.80 15.18
N TYR A 63 -3.10 5.95 14.35
CA TYR A 63 -4.50 5.57 14.45
C TYR A 63 -4.66 4.05 14.43
N GLN A 64 -5.73 3.58 15.04
CA GLN A 64 -6.17 2.20 14.90
C GLN A 64 -7.43 2.13 14.04
N CYS A 65 -7.47 1.14 13.13
CA CYS A 65 -8.64 0.86 12.31
C CYS A 65 -8.66 -0.63 11.94
N ASP A 66 -9.79 -1.28 12.18
CA ASP A 66 -10.07 -2.58 11.58
C ASP A 66 -10.70 -2.38 10.20
N PHE A 67 -9.92 -2.63 9.17
CA PHE A 67 -10.34 -2.48 7.78
C PHE A 67 -11.33 -3.57 7.32
N SER A 68 -11.57 -4.60 8.13
CA SER A 68 -12.63 -5.59 7.90
C SER A 68 -13.99 -5.15 8.45
N ASP A 69 -14.04 -4.09 9.25
CA ASP A 69 -15.26 -3.49 9.78
C ASP A 69 -15.50 -2.10 9.20
N ARG A 70 -16.55 -1.97 8.40
CA ARG A 70 -16.94 -0.68 7.79
C ARG A 70 -17.26 0.43 8.79
N LYS A 71 -17.78 0.09 9.96
CA LYS A 71 -18.07 1.10 11.00
C LYS A 71 -16.75 1.66 11.55
N SER A 72 -15.79 0.77 11.85
CA SER A 72 -14.44 1.16 12.24
C SER A 72 -13.79 2.05 11.18
N LEU A 73 -13.91 1.67 9.90
CA LEU A 73 -13.33 2.43 8.79
C LEU A 73 -13.91 3.83 8.67
N TYR A 74 -15.25 3.99 8.70
CA TYR A 74 -15.86 5.32 8.64
C TYR A 74 -15.56 6.18 9.86
N ALA A 75 -15.56 5.60 11.07
CA ALA A 75 -15.15 6.31 12.28
C ALA A 75 -13.69 6.80 12.20
N PHE A 76 -12.80 5.97 11.68
CA PHE A 76 -11.41 6.36 11.41
C PHE A 76 -11.34 7.52 10.40
N ILE A 77 -12.07 7.43 9.28
CA ILE A 77 -12.07 8.46 8.23
C ILE A 77 -12.54 9.81 8.78
N GLU A 78 -13.62 9.84 9.52
CA GLU A 78 -14.13 11.08 10.16
C GLU A 78 -13.08 11.66 11.11
N LYS A 79 -12.51 10.83 11.97
CA LYS A 79 -11.51 11.25 12.94
C LYS A 79 -10.24 11.79 12.25
N VAL A 80 -9.67 11.05 11.30
CA VAL A 80 -8.41 11.46 10.65
C VAL A 80 -8.60 12.75 9.86
N LYS A 81 -9.74 12.95 9.20
CA LYS A 81 -10.07 14.21 8.48
C LYS A 81 -10.25 15.38 9.40
N SER A 82 -10.88 15.19 10.57
CA SER A 82 -11.08 16.27 11.54
C SER A 82 -9.78 16.74 12.20
N GLU A 83 -8.86 15.82 12.43
CA GLU A 83 -7.58 16.11 13.10
C GLU A 83 -6.46 16.50 12.11
N ASN A 84 -6.60 16.16 10.83
CA ASN A 84 -5.62 16.42 9.78
C ASN A 84 -6.29 17.05 8.56
N PRO A 85 -6.37 18.39 8.50
CA PRO A 85 -7.13 19.09 7.46
C PRO A 85 -6.56 18.92 6.06
N THR A 86 -5.30 18.50 5.95
CA THR A 86 -4.66 18.24 4.67
C THR A 86 -3.93 16.90 4.69
N ILE A 87 -4.33 16.01 3.80
CA ILE A 87 -3.63 14.75 3.49
C ILE A 87 -3.23 14.85 2.02
N ASP A 88 -1.93 14.97 1.75
CA ASP A 88 -1.39 15.15 0.40
C ASP A 88 -1.16 13.82 -0.32
N ILE A 89 -0.79 12.79 0.45
CA ILE A 89 -0.41 11.48 -0.06
C ILE A 89 -1.23 10.42 0.67
N LEU A 90 -1.86 9.52 -0.07
CA LEU A 90 -2.53 8.33 0.47
C LEU A 90 -1.85 7.06 -0.04
N VAL A 91 -1.36 6.22 0.88
CA VAL A 91 -0.81 4.91 0.56
C VAL A 91 -1.75 3.82 1.06
N ASN A 92 -2.50 3.22 0.15
CA ASN A 92 -3.36 2.06 0.39
C ASN A 92 -2.52 0.78 0.39
N ASN A 93 -1.93 0.45 1.53
CA ASN A 93 -1.08 -0.74 1.66
C ASN A 93 -1.68 -1.83 2.55
N ALA A 94 -2.55 -1.50 3.49
CA ALA A 94 -3.20 -2.51 4.33
C ALA A 94 -3.81 -3.63 3.48
N GLY A 95 -3.55 -4.87 3.86
CA GLY A 95 -4.05 -6.02 3.15
C GLY A 95 -3.88 -7.31 3.94
N THR A 96 -4.65 -8.30 3.58
CA THR A 96 -4.62 -9.65 4.16
C THR A 96 -4.66 -10.71 3.07
N ILE A 97 -4.19 -11.91 3.40
CA ILE A 97 -4.22 -13.06 2.53
C ILE A 97 -4.72 -14.28 3.31
N MET A 98 -5.68 -14.99 2.74
CA MET A 98 -6.20 -16.25 3.28
C MET A 98 -5.95 -17.35 2.27
N ARG A 99 -5.39 -18.48 2.75
CA ARG A 99 -4.95 -19.57 1.89
C ARG A 99 -5.78 -20.82 2.12
N LYS A 100 -6.40 -21.32 1.05
CA LYS A 100 -7.13 -22.59 1.01
C LYS A 100 -7.30 -23.01 -0.46
N PRO A 101 -7.30 -24.31 -0.81
CA PRO A 101 -7.66 -24.74 -2.17
C PRO A 101 -9.00 -24.12 -2.61
N ALA A 102 -9.11 -23.74 -3.89
CA ALA A 102 -10.28 -22.99 -4.37
C ALA A 102 -11.61 -23.73 -4.15
N ALA A 103 -11.62 -25.06 -4.31
CA ALA A 103 -12.82 -25.89 -4.08
C ALA A 103 -13.25 -25.98 -2.60
N GLU A 104 -12.36 -25.61 -1.68
CA GLU A 104 -12.59 -25.68 -0.23
C GLU A 104 -12.51 -24.28 0.42
N HIS A 105 -12.44 -23.21 -0.39
CA HIS A 105 -12.23 -21.86 0.11
C HIS A 105 -13.50 -21.35 0.81
N PRO A 106 -13.46 -21.11 2.14
CA PRO A 106 -14.66 -20.68 2.86
C PRO A 106 -15.09 -19.27 2.46
N ASP A 107 -16.39 -19.00 2.50
CA ASP A 107 -16.95 -17.68 2.19
C ASP A 107 -16.38 -16.60 3.12
N GLU A 108 -16.14 -16.90 4.40
CA GLU A 108 -15.57 -15.97 5.38
C GLU A 108 -14.13 -15.54 5.01
N TYR A 109 -13.38 -16.43 4.35
CA TYR A 109 -12.03 -16.09 3.85
C TYR A 109 -12.11 -15.14 2.67
N TRP A 110 -13.04 -15.43 1.76
CA TRP A 110 -13.33 -14.58 0.62
C TRP A 110 -13.78 -13.20 1.09
N ASP A 111 -14.82 -13.12 1.91
CA ASP A 111 -15.43 -11.87 2.38
C ASP A 111 -14.41 -11.01 3.12
N LYS A 112 -13.62 -11.61 4.02
CA LYS A 112 -12.57 -10.88 4.75
C LYS A 112 -11.52 -10.28 3.82
N VAL A 113 -11.05 -11.05 2.83
CA VAL A 113 -10.03 -10.57 1.88
C VAL A 113 -10.59 -9.46 1.00
N ILE A 114 -11.80 -9.61 0.49
CA ILE A 114 -12.44 -8.58 -0.35
C ILE A 114 -12.72 -7.33 0.47
N GLU A 115 -13.21 -7.45 1.72
CA GLU A 115 -13.48 -6.27 2.54
C GLU A 115 -12.19 -5.49 2.86
N VAL A 116 -11.12 -6.18 3.28
CA VAL A 116 -9.85 -5.51 3.63
C VAL A 116 -9.10 -5.01 2.40
N ASN A 117 -8.97 -5.81 1.34
CA ASN A 117 -8.06 -5.48 0.23
C ASN A 117 -8.70 -4.63 -0.86
N GLN A 118 -10.03 -4.64 -0.97
CA GLN A 118 -10.75 -3.98 -2.05
C GLN A 118 -11.72 -2.93 -1.54
N ASN A 119 -12.72 -3.31 -0.73
CA ASN A 119 -13.79 -2.41 -0.29
C ASN A 119 -13.24 -1.27 0.58
N SER A 120 -12.40 -1.60 1.56
CA SER A 120 -11.82 -0.58 2.45
C SER A 120 -10.95 0.41 1.68
N GLN A 121 -10.14 -0.07 0.73
CA GLN A 121 -9.28 0.79 -0.07
C GLN A 121 -10.09 1.68 -1.02
N PHE A 122 -11.16 1.16 -1.62
CA PHE A 122 -12.11 1.96 -2.41
C PHE A 122 -12.73 3.08 -1.57
N ILE A 123 -13.27 2.74 -0.39
CA ILE A 123 -13.94 3.70 0.50
C ILE A 123 -12.95 4.78 0.96
N LEU A 124 -11.77 4.38 1.46
CA LEU A 124 -10.75 5.32 1.94
C LEU A 124 -10.29 6.25 0.82
N THR A 125 -10.01 5.69 -0.36
CA THR A 125 -9.62 6.47 -1.54
C THR A 125 -10.69 7.48 -1.92
N ARG A 126 -11.96 7.07 -1.95
CA ARG A 126 -13.08 7.96 -2.26
C ARG A 126 -13.19 9.12 -1.27
N GLU A 127 -13.11 8.82 0.03
CA GLU A 127 -13.35 9.84 1.07
C GLU A 127 -12.17 10.81 1.24
N ILE A 128 -10.94 10.34 1.13
CA ILE A 128 -9.74 11.21 1.14
C ILE A 128 -9.58 11.92 -0.20
N GLY A 129 -9.83 11.24 -1.30
CA GLY A 129 -9.72 11.78 -2.66
C GLY A 129 -10.71 12.93 -2.93
N LYS A 130 -11.89 12.96 -2.29
CA LYS A 130 -12.80 14.10 -2.37
C LYS A 130 -12.12 15.41 -1.98
N GLU A 131 -11.35 15.41 -0.92
CA GLU A 131 -10.65 16.63 -0.45
C GLU A 131 -9.44 16.97 -1.36
N MET A 132 -8.73 15.94 -1.89
CA MET A 132 -7.68 16.14 -2.88
C MET A 132 -8.22 16.78 -4.17
N ILE A 133 -9.38 16.30 -4.67
CA ILE A 133 -10.06 16.87 -5.85
C ILE A 133 -10.46 18.32 -5.61
N LYS A 134 -11.07 18.66 -4.46
CA LYS A 134 -11.44 20.04 -4.12
C LYS A 134 -10.24 20.97 -4.11
N ARG A 135 -9.08 20.46 -3.66
CA ARG A 135 -7.83 21.21 -3.56
C ARG A 135 -7.09 21.28 -4.91
N GLY A 136 -7.43 20.39 -5.86
CA GLY A 136 -6.73 20.26 -7.14
C GLY A 136 -5.33 19.65 -7.02
N SER A 137 -5.05 18.87 -5.95
CA SER A 137 -3.73 18.27 -5.72
C SER A 137 -3.84 17.06 -4.80
N GLY A 138 -3.19 15.95 -5.19
CA GLY A 138 -3.07 14.76 -4.37
C GLY A 138 -2.33 13.61 -5.06
N LYS A 139 -1.73 12.73 -4.28
CA LYS A 139 -1.07 11.49 -4.74
C LYS A 139 -1.69 10.29 -4.04
N ILE A 140 -2.16 9.34 -4.79
CA ILE A 140 -2.76 8.10 -4.25
C ILE A 140 -1.97 6.91 -4.81
N ILE A 141 -1.45 6.09 -3.91
CA ILE A 141 -0.60 4.95 -4.23
C ILE A 141 -1.24 3.71 -3.64
N PHE A 142 -1.48 2.70 -4.48
CA PHE A 142 -1.98 1.40 -4.04
C PHE A 142 -0.85 0.38 -3.99
N THR A 143 -0.89 -0.52 -3.03
CA THR A 143 -0.09 -1.73 -3.05
C THR A 143 -0.86 -2.81 -3.82
N ALA A 144 -0.50 -2.99 -5.07
CA ALA A 144 -0.97 -4.05 -5.95
C ALA A 144 -0.26 -5.38 -5.64
N SER A 145 -0.04 -6.23 -6.62
CA SER A 145 0.68 -7.50 -6.52
C SER A 145 1.04 -8.00 -7.92
N LEU A 146 1.94 -8.98 -8.01
CA LEU A 146 2.06 -9.82 -9.21
C LEU A 146 0.70 -10.43 -9.58
N LEU A 147 -0.15 -10.73 -8.58
CA LEU A 147 -1.49 -11.27 -8.79
C LEU A 147 -2.51 -10.24 -9.33
N THR A 148 -2.09 -9.02 -9.60
CA THR A 148 -2.82 -8.07 -10.44
C THR A 148 -2.78 -8.49 -11.91
N PHE A 149 -1.74 -9.24 -12.32
CA PHE A 149 -1.46 -9.63 -13.70
C PHE A 149 -1.55 -11.14 -13.92
N GLN A 150 -1.35 -11.94 -12.89
CA GLN A 150 -1.33 -13.40 -12.97
C GLN A 150 -2.19 -14.03 -11.89
N GLY A 151 -2.56 -15.30 -12.06
CA GLY A 151 -3.25 -16.07 -11.02
C GLY A 151 -2.34 -16.50 -9.88
N GLY A 152 -2.95 -16.95 -8.79
CA GLY A 152 -2.27 -17.54 -7.64
C GLY A 152 -2.87 -18.89 -7.27
N ILE A 153 -2.09 -19.75 -6.61
CA ILE A 153 -2.52 -21.04 -6.11
C ILE A 153 -2.98 -20.90 -4.67
N THR A 154 -4.14 -21.45 -4.31
CA THR A 154 -4.75 -21.42 -2.96
C THR A 154 -5.16 -20.05 -2.43
N VAL A 155 -5.17 -19.02 -3.26
CA VAL A 155 -5.45 -17.62 -2.86
C VAL A 155 -6.47 -16.93 -3.78
N PRO A 156 -7.64 -17.54 -4.08
CA PRO A 156 -8.57 -16.98 -5.06
C PRO A 156 -9.07 -15.59 -4.69
N GLY A 157 -9.45 -15.35 -3.43
CA GLY A 157 -9.90 -14.04 -2.96
C GLY A 157 -8.81 -12.98 -3.04
N TYR A 158 -7.57 -13.34 -2.70
CA TYR A 158 -6.44 -12.41 -2.82
C TYR A 158 -6.16 -12.04 -4.28
N ALA A 159 -6.13 -13.01 -5.18
CA ALA A 159 -5.93 -12.77 -6.61
C ALA A 159 -7.03 -11.87 -7.18
N ALA A 160 -8.30 -12.16 -6.86
CA ALA A 160 -9.44 -11.32 -7.26
C ALA A 160 -9.31 -9.89 -6.73
N SER A 161 -8.99 -9.72 -5.43
CA SER A 161 -8.83 -8.40 -4.83
C SER A 161 -7.69 -7.59 -5.45
N LYS A 162 -6.56 -8.23 -5.79
CA LYS A 162 -5.42 -7.54 -6.41
C LYS A 162 -5.64 -7.24 -7.89
N GLY A 163 -6.40 -8.07 -8.61
CA GLY A 163 -6.93 -7.75 -9.94
C GLY A 163 -7.84 -6.51 -9.90
N ALA A 164 -8.76 -6.47 -8.92
CA ALA A 164 -9.65 -5.32 -8.71
C ALA A 164 -8.86 -4.04 -8.39
N VAL A 165 -7.82 -4.09 -7.55
CA VAL A 165 -6.95 -2.93 -7.26
C VAL A 165 -6.35 -2.36 -8.54
N GLY A 166 -5.85 -3.20 -9.45
CA GLY A 166 -5.32 -2.72 -10.74
C GLY A 166 -6.36 -1.99 -11.59
N GLN A 167 -7.63 -2.42 -11.55
CA GLN A 167 -8.72 -1.73 -12.26
C GLN A 167 -9.17 -0.46 -11.53
N LEU A 168 -9.20 -0.45 -10.19
CA LEU A 168 -9.51 0.76 -9.41
C LEU A 168 -8.50 1.88 -9.69
N VAL A 169 -7.21 1.57 -9.79
CA VAL A 169 -6.17 2.53 -10.15
C VAL A 169 -6.48 3.21 -11.49
N LYS A 170 -6.85 2.44 -12.51
CA LYS A 170 -7.23 2.98 -13.83
C LYS A 170 -8.52 3.80 -13.76
N ALA A 171 -9.53 3.29 -13.09
CA ALA A 171 -10.84 3.95 -12.98
C ALA A 171 -10.72 5.32 -12.30
N PHE A 172 -10.10 5.38 -11.13
CA PHE A 172 -9.87 6.65 -10.42
C PHE A 172 -8.96 7.60 -11.22
N SER A 173 -7.91 7.08 -11.85
CA SER A 173 -7.03 7.88 -12.68
C SER A 173 -7.77 8.55 -13.83
N ASN A 174 -8.60 7.82 -14.56
CA ASN A 174 -9.38 8.35 -15.67
C ASN A 174 -10.31 9.51 -15.27
N GLU A 175 -10.85 9.44 -14.05
CA GLU A 175 -11.77 10.47 -13.56
C GLU A 175 -11.09 11.65 -12.88
N TRP A 176 -9.91 11.45 -12.25
CA TRP A 176 -9.34 12.39 -11.31
C TRP A 176 -8.03 13.03 -11.78
N ALA A 177 -7.38 12.48 -12.82
CA ALA A 177 -6.13 13.04 -13.33
C ALA A 177 -6.26 14.52 -13.75
N SER A 178 -7.35 14.85 -14.47
CA SER A 178 -7.64 16.24 -14.89
C SER A 178 -8.00 17.17 -13.72
N LYS A 179 -8.25 16.59 -12.54
CA LYS A 179 -8.56 17.32 -11.30
C LYS A 179 -7.32 17.45 -10.39
N GLY A 180 -6.13 17.17 -10.92
CA GLY A 180 -4.86 17.32 -10.21
C GLY A 180 -4.52 16.19 -9.21
N VAL A 181 -5.19 15.01 -9.32
CA VAL A 181 -4.91 13.87 -8.45
C VAL A 181 -4.27 12.75 -9.27
N GLN A 182 -3.03 12.36 -8.93
CA GLN A 182 -2.33 11.25 -9.55
C GLN A 182 -2.57 9.96 -8.77
N ILE A 183 -3.00 8.92 -9.48
CA ILE A 183 -3.31 7.62 -8.88
C ILE A 183 -2.49 6.53 -9.60
N ASN A 184 -1.64 5.85 -8.84
CA ASN A 184 -0.79 4.77 -9.34
C ASN A 184 -0.72 3.63 -8.33
N ALA A 185 -0.08 2.53 -8.71
CA ALA A 185 0.19 1.41 -7.83
C ALA A 185 1.64 0.94 -7.91
N ILE A 186 2.09 0.32 -6.82
CA ILE A 186 3.31 -0.50 -6.78
C ILE A 186 2.87 -1.95 -6.69
N ALA A 187 3.42 -2.81 -7.55
CA ALA A 187 3.19 -4.25 -7.53
C ALA A 187 4.44 -4.97 -7.01
N PRO A 188 4.44 -5.39 -5.74
CA PRO A 188 5.52 -6.16 -5.16
C PRO A 188 5.66 -7.53 -5.82
N GLY A 189 6.92 -7.97 -5.99
CA GLY A 189 7.27 -9.35 -6.26
C GLY A 189 7.26 -10.21 -5.00
N TYR A 190 8.17 -11.16 -4.92
CA TYR A 190 8.39 -11.99 -3.74
C TYR A 190 9.31 -11.27 -2.76
N ILE A 191 8.74 -10.76 -1.68
CA ILE A 191 9.41 -9.91 -0.68
C ILE A 191 9.51 -10.66 0.65
N ALA A 192 10.63 -10.55 1.33
CA ALA A 192 10.90 -11.16 2.63
C ALA A 192 10.11 -10.42 3.74
N THR A 193 8.88 -10.87 3.97
CA THR A 193 7.96 -10.34 4.99
C THR A 193 7.29 -11.50 5.73
N ASP A 194 6.52 -11.20 6.77
CA ASP A 194 5.73 -12.21 7.49
C ASP A 194 4.74 -12.94 6.58
N ASN A 195 4.18 -12.25 5.59
CA ASN A 195 3.22 -12.84 4.64
C ASN A 195 3.85 -13.94 3.76
N THR A 196 5.16 -13.93 3.63
CA THR A 196 5.93 -14.90 2.81
C THR A 196 6.79 -15.83 3.66
N ALA A 197 6.74 -15.76 4.99
CA ALA A 197 7.56 -16.58 5.88
C ALA A 197 7.39 -18.08 5.57
N ALA A 198 6.17 -18.57 5.51
CA ALA A 198 5.88 -19.98 5.19
C ALA A 198 6.39 -20.41 3.79
N LEU A 199 6.49 -19.50 2.83
CA LEU A 199 7.06 -19.80 1.50
C LEU A 199 8.59 -19.85 1.52
N ARG A 200 9.22 -19.11 2.43
CA ARG A 200 10.67 -19.06 2.59
C ARG A 200 11.19 -20.22 3.44
N GLU A 201 10.35 -20.71 4.37
CA GLU A 201 10.63 -21.87 5.23
C GLU A 201 10.49 -23.21 4.47
N ASP A 202 9.71 -23.25 3.41
CA ASP A 202 9.57 -24.40 2.51
C ASP A 202 10.71 -24.35 1.49
N GLU A 203 11.74 -25.19 1.67
CA GLU A 203 12.97 -25.19 0.87
C GLU A 203 12.71 -25.42 -0.62
N ASP A 204 11.80 -26.32 -0.98
CA ASP A 204 11.46 -26.61 -2.39
C ASP A 204 10.77 -25.40 -3.04
N ARG A 205 9.82 -24.81 -2.34
CA ARG A 205 9.11 -23.61 -2.81
C ARG A 205 10.04 -22.42 -2.89
N SER A 206 10.86 -22.19 -1.88
CA SER A 206 11.83 -21.09 -1.83
C SER A 206 12.83 -21.19 -2.97
N THR A 207 13.40 -22.37 -3.21
CA THR A 207 14.33 -22.62 -4.31
C THR A 207 13.68 -22.40 -5.68
N SER A 208 12.48 -22.93 -5.87
CA SER A 208 11.72 -22.75 -7.12
C SER A 208 11.39 -21.27 -7.41
N ILE A 209 10.98 -20.52 -6.38
CA ILE A 209 10.71 -19.09 -6.49
C ILE A 209 11.99 -18.32 -6.82
N LEU A 210 13.06 -18.57 -6.06
CA LEU A 210 14.33 -17.88 -6.22
C LEU A 210 14.95 -18.12 -7.62
N ALA A 211 14.88 -19.35 -8.13
CA ALA A 211 15.36 -19.68 -9.48
C ALA A 211 14.63 -18.92 -10.60
N ARG A 212 13.43 -18.40 -10.32
CA ARG A 212 12.63 -17.63 -11.26
C ARG A 212 12.85 -16.12 -11.15
N ILE A 213 13.42 -15.62 -10.06
CA ILE A 213 13.68 -14.18 -9.89
C ILE A 213 14.98 -13.81 -10.58
N PRO A 214 15.00 -13.01 -11.66
CA PRO A 214 16.25 -12.64 -12.36
C PRO A 214 17.27 -11.94 -11.48
N ALA A 215 16.81 -11.14 -10.47
CA ALA A 215 17.70 -10.49 -9.52
C ALA A 215 18.42 -11.45 -8.56
N GLY A 216 18.09 -12.75 -8.57
CA GLY A 216 18.76 -13.78 -7.76
C GLY A 216 18.54 -13.69 -6.26
N ARG A 217 17.59 -12.87 -5.81
CA ARG A 217 17.28 -12.70 -4.39
C ARG A 217 15.79 -12.44 -4.17
N TRP A 218 15.30 -12.72 -2.99
CA TRP A 218 14.06 -12.14 -2.49
C TRP A 218 14.21 -10.63 -2.40
N GLY A 219 13.14 -9.89 -2.67
CA GLY A 219 13.10 -8.47 -2.36
C GLY A 219 13.02 -8.23 -0.85
N GLU A 220 13.43 -7.06 -0.41
CA GLU A 220 13.32 -6.62 0.97
C GLU A 220 12.34 -5.44 1.07
N PRO A 221 11.72 -5.19 2.23
CA PRO A 221 10.84 -4.03 2.42
C PRO A 221 11.47 -2.70 2.00
N GLU A 222 12.78 -2.54 2.20
CA GLU A 222 13.56 -1.36 1.85
C GLU A 222 13.59 -1.06 0.35
N ASP A 223 13.43 -2.07 -0.50
CA ASP A 223 13.35 -1.91 -1.95
C ASP A 223 12.14 -1.02 -2.37
N PHE A 224 11.20 -0.77 -1.46
CA PHE A 224 9.99 0.04 -1.70
C PHE A 224 10.11 1.51 -1.31
N LYS A 225 11.16 1.92 -0.59
CA LYS A 225 11.36 3.32 -0.20
C LYS A 225 11.48 4.24 -1.42
N GLY A 226 12.35 3.91 -2.36
CA GLY A 226 12.54 4.68 -3.59
C GLY A 226 11.27 4.78 -4.45
N PRO A 227 10.65 3.67 -4.82
CA PRO A 227 9.41 3.65 -5.60
C PRO A 227 8.26 4.46 -4.99
N VAL A 228 8.03 4.38 -3.67
CA VAL A 228 6.96 5.15 -3.03
C VAL A 228 7.25 6.65 -3.04
N VAL A 229 8.49 7.06 -2.76
CA VAL A 229 8.90 8.48 -2.83
C VAL A 229 8.76 9.01 -4.25
N PHE A 230 9.18 8.25 -5.25
CA PHE A 230 8.99 8.61 -6.66
C PHE A 230 7.52 8.87 -6.98
N LEU A 231 6.62 7.93 -6.64
CA LEU A 231 5.19 8.07 -6.94
C LEU A 231 4.49 9.14 -6.09
N ALA A 232 5.01 9.47 -4.91
CA ALA A 232 4.48 10.50 -4.02
C ALA A 232 4.94 11.92 -4.37
N SER A 233 5.97 12.06 -5.18
CA SER A 233 6.67 13.33 -5.44
C SER A 233 6.32 13.95 -6.80
N LYS A 234 6.85 15.13 -7.06
CA LYS A 234 6.75 15.82 -8.36
C LYS A 234 7.39 15.04 -9.51
N ALA A 235 8.31 14.12 -9.21
CA ALA A 235 8.97 13.28 -10.22
C ALA A 235 8.00 12.38 -11.01
N SER A 236 6.79 12.17 -10.50
CA SER A 236 5.74 11.35 -11.13
C SER A 236 4.49 12.15 -11.54
N ASP A 237 4.57 13.48 -11.69
CA ASP A 237 3.39 14.33 -11.95
C ASP A 237 2.64 13.96 -13.24
N TYR A 238 3.32 13.40 -14.23
CA TYR A 238 2.70 12.95 -15.48
C TYR A 238 2.35 11.45 -15.49
N MET A 239 2.54 10.74 -14.36
CA MET A 239 2.16 9.33 -14.23
C MET A 239 0.77 9.19 -13.62
N ASN A 240 -0.11 8.49 -14.33
CA ASN A 240 -1.44 8.17 -13.88
C ASN A 240 -1.89 6.80 -14.42
N GLY A 241 -2.61 6.04 -13.60
CA GLY A 241 -3.15 4.75 -13.98
C GLY A 241 -2.10 3.63 -14.11
N SER A 242 -0.87 3.87 -13.69
CA SER A 242 0.25 2.95 -13.85
C SER A 242 0.36 1.98 -12.68
N VAL A 243 0.79 0.75 -12.98
CA VAL A 243 1.18 -0.26 -11.99
C VAL A 243 2.68 -0.53 -12.16
N VAL A 244 3.48 -0.02 -11.23
CA VAL A 244 4.95 -0.13 -11.26
C VAL A 244 5.37 -1.44 -10.61
N LEU A 245 6.05 -2.29 -11.36
CA LEU A 245 6.59 -3.55 -10.87
C LEU A 245 7.87 -3.30 -10.04
N VAL A 246 7.92 -3.89 -8.84
CA VAL A 246 9.11 -3.94 -7.97
C VAL A 246 9.29 -5.41 -7.56
N ASP A 247 9.82 -6.22 -8.47
CA ASP A 247 9.71 -7.67 -8.44
C ASP A 247 11.00 -8.43 -8.79
N GLY A 248 12.11 -7.72 -8.90
CA GLY A 248 13.40 -8.32 -9.28
C GLY A 248 13.42 -8.92 -10.68
N GLY A 249 12.50 -8.50 -11.55
CA GLY A 249 12.39 -8.97 -12.94
C GLY A 249 11.46 -10.18 -13.13
N TRP A 250 10.71 -10.60 -12.10
CA TRP A 250 9.82 -11.76 -12.17
C TRP A 250 8.83 -11.71 -13.34
N MET A 251 8.20 -10.56 -13.59
CA MET A 251 7.21 -10.40 -14.66
C MET A 251 7.81 -10.18 -16.03
N GLY A 252 9.10 -9.92 -16.12
CA GLY A 252 9.83 -9.75 -17.38
C GLY A 252 10.31 -11.06 -18.00
N ARG A 253 9.99 -12.20 -17.37
CA ARG A 253 10.50 -13.53 -17.78
C ARG A 253 9.36 -14.52 -18.03
#